data_e7c834e79c1dc7b2298d895c615e9cc8
#
_entry.id   e7c834e79c1dc7b2298d895c615e9cc8
#
_cell.length_a   1.000
_cell.length_b   1.000
_cell.length_c   1.000
_cell.angle_alpha   90.00
_cell.angle_beta   90.00
_cell.angle_gamma   90.00
#
_symmetry.space_group_name_H-M   'P 1'
#
loop_
_entity.id
_entity.type
_entity.pdbx_description
1 polymer ?
#
loop_
_entity_poly.entity_id
_entity_poly.type
_entity_poly.pdbx_seq_one_letter_code
_entity_poly.pdbx_strand_id
1 'polypeptide(L)'
;MYRPLPKELRLGFSDIHDIGLFAKEFIPTGTNFGMSHIQISDTLIRTPLGGFINHKDNPNCEKIKLYFTNEDKQPAYNFSKWNLVTIKDIKEGEELTLQYTFYKL
;
A
#
# COMPACT_ATOMS: atom_id res chain seq x y z
N MET A 1 12.02 -8.24 -16.56
CA MET A 1 11.46 -9.19 -15.57
C MET A 1 10.34 -8.51 -14.79
N TYR A 2 9.23 -9.19 -14.67
CA TYR A 2 8.11 -8.69 -13.88
C TYR A 2 8.44 -8.73 -12.39
N ARG A 3 8.22 -7.60 -11.70
CA ARG A 3 8.44 -7.50 -10.26
C ARG A 3 7.16 -7.01 -9.59
N PRO A 4 6.42 -7.89 -8.95
CA PRO A 4 5.16 -7.47 -8.29
C PRO A 4 5.37 -6.59 -7.07
N LEU A 5 6.57 -6.58 -6.49
CA LEU A 5 6.91 -5.72 -5.36
C LEU A 5 8.11 -4.84 -5.71
N PRO A 6 8.17 -3.63 -5.12
CA PRO A 6 9.40 -2.82 -5.19
C PRO A 6 10.61 -3.60 -4.65
N LYS A 7 11.79 -3.27 -5.18
CA LYS A 7 13.02 -3.97 -4.82
C LYS A 7 13.37 -3.83 -3.33
N GLU A 8 12.86 -2.79 -2.68
CA GLU A 8 13.13 -2.50 -1.27
C GLU A 8 12.30 -3.39 -0.32
N LEU A 9 11.35 -4.14 -0.86
CA LEU A 9 10.40 -4.91 -0.06
C LEU A 9 10.50 -6.40 -0.34
N ARG A 10 10.10 -7.19 0.65
CA ARG A 10 9.96 -8.65 0.51
C ARG A 10 8.77 -9.13 1.32
N LEU A 11 8.30 -10.31 1.00
CA LEU A 11 7.32 -11.00 1.82
C LEU A 11 8.04 -11.79 2.90
N GLY A 12 7.40 -11.96 4.04
CA GLY A 12 7.93 -12.74 5.14
C GLY A 12 6.84 -13.14 6.11
N PHE A 13 7.19 -13.99 7.07
CA PHE A 13 6.26 -14.37 8.11
C PHE A 13 6.07 -13.21 9.09
N SER A 14 4.83 -12.88 9.37
CA SER A 14 4.46 -11.71 10.17
C SER A 14 4.07 -12.14 11.58
N ASP A 15 4.46 -11.33 12.57
CA ASP A 15 3.98 -11.48 13.93
C ASP A 15 2.53 -11.00 14.09
N ILE A 16 2.03 -10.26 13.11
CA ILE A 16 0.66 -9.74 13.13
C ILE A 16 -0.30 -10.75 12.54
N HIS A 17 -0.04 -11.20 11.32
CA HIS A 17 -0.92 -12.13 10.63
C HIS A 17 -0.18 -12.77 9.45
N ASP A 18 -0.07 -14.07 9.45
CA ASP A 18 0.47 -14.92 8.38
C ASP A 18 1.67 -14.32 7.63
N ILE A 19 1.44 -13.76 6.44
CA ILE A 19 2.45 -13.17 5.59
C ILE A 19 2.30 -11.66 5.61
N GLY A 20 3.42 -10.95 5.67
CA GLY A 20 3.45 -9.50 5.63
C GLY A 20 4.51 -8.96 4.69
N LEU A 21 4.53 -7.64 4.56
CA LEU A 21 5.55 -6.91 3.80
C LEU A 21 6.66 -6.45 4.74
N PHE A 22 7.90 -6.69 4.36
CA PHE A 22 9.05 -6.34 5.18
C PHE A 22 10.04 -5.51 4.38
N ALA A 23 10.73 -4.61 5.07
CA ALA A 23 11.77 -3.80 4.46
C ALA A 23 13.04 -4.63 4.29
N LYS A 24 13.57 -4.66 3.08
CA LYS A 24 14.86 -5.31 2.79
C LYS A 24 16.03 -4.38 3.10
N GLU A 25 15.76 -3.09 3.22
CA GLU A 25 16.75 -2.05 3.47
C GLU A 25 16.05 -0.90 4.18
N PHE A 26 16.82 0.07 4.65
CA PHE A 26 16.25 1.27 5.27
C PHE A 26 15.38 2.02 4.25
N ILE A 27 14.20 2.43 4.70
CA ILE A 27 13.25 3.17 3.87
C ILE A 27 12.92 4.48 4.57
N PRO A 28 13.27 5.62 3.98
CA PRO A 28 12.97 6.92 4.62
C PRO A 28 11.48 7.26 4.56
N THR A 29 11.06 8.08 5.51
CA THR A 29 9.72 8.69 5.52
C THR A 29 9.43 9.39 4.19
N GLY A 30 8.22 9.23 3.70
CA GLY A 30 7.80 9.89 2.46
C GLY A 30 8.08 9.08 1.20
N THR A 31 8.53 7.84 1.34
CA THR A 31 8.76 6.97 0.19
C THR A 31 7.42 6.50 -0.38
N ASN A 32 7.21 6.76 -1.67
CA ASN A 32 5.99 6.36 -2.38
C ASN A 32 6.28 5.10 -3.18
N PHE A 33 5.65 3.99 -2.82
CA PHE A 33 5.86 2.71 -3.49
C PHE A 33 4.96 2.52 -4.69
N GLY A 34 4.05 3.43 -4.93
CA GLY A 34 3.10 3.30 -6.02
C GLY A 34 1.79 2.68 -5.57
N MET A 35 1.04 2.17 -6.50
CA MET A 35 -0.35 1.80 -6.32
C MET A 35 -0.52 0.58 -5.43
N SER A 36 -1.33 0.74 -4.38
CA SER A 36 -1.67 -0.36 -3.47
C SER A 36 -3.11 -0.84 -3.67
N HIS A 37 -4.01 0.06 -4.04
CA HIS A 37 -5.43 -0.25 -4.17
C HIS A 37 -6.03 0.48 -5.36
N ILE A 38 -7.00 -0.15 -6.02
CA ILE A 38 -7.82 0.46 -7.06
C ILE A 38 -9.26 0.09 -6.74
N GLN A 39 -10.14 1.07 -6.84
CA GLN A 39 -11.58 0.79 -6.78
C GLN A 39 -12.21 1.13 -8.11
N ILE A 40 -12.90 0.17 -8.69
CA ILE A 40 -13.64 0.33 -9.95
C ILE A 40 -15.07 -0.01 -9.63
N SER A 41 -15.95 1.00 -9.70
CA SER A 41 -17.34 0.89 -9.25
C SER A 41 -17.40 0.33 -7.83
N ASP A 42 -17.96 -0.86 -7.62
CA ASP A 42 -18.07 -1.47 -6.30
C ASP A 42 -16.94 -2.43 -5.98
N THR A 43 -15.98 -2.61 -6.89
CA THR A 43 -14.92 -3.60 -6.73
C THR A 43 -13.63 -2.97 -6.26
N LEU A 44 -13.13 -3.42 -5.11
CA LEU A 44 -11.83 -3.02 -4.59
C LEU A 44 -10.80 -4.07 -5.01
N ILE A 45 -9.77 -3.62 -5.71
CA ILE A 45 -8.67 -4.48 -6.17
C ILE A 45 -7.42 -4.10 -5.41
N ARG A 46 -6.73 -5.09 -4.88
CA ARG A 46 -5.46 -4.89 -4.19
C ARG A 46 -4.32 -5.32 -5.09
N THR A 47 -3.32 -4.46 -5.23
CA THR A 47 -2.04 -4.88 -5.80
C THR A 47 -1.29 -5.71 -4.76
N PRO A 48 -0.15 -6.34 -5.10
CA PRO A 48 0.63 -7.04 -4.08
C PRO A 48 1.00 -6.17 -2.88
N LEU A 49 1.19 -4.86 -3.06
CA LEU A 49 1.42 -3.94 -1.94
C LEU A 49 0.23 -3.90 -0.99
N GLY A 50 -0.97 -3.78 -1.53
CA GLY A 50 -2.18 -3.70 -0.72
C GLY A 50 -2.67 -5.06 -0.24
N GLY A 51 -2.28 -6.13 -0.92
CA GLY A 51 -2.76 -7.47 -0.61
C GLY A 51 -2.03 -8.12 0.56
N PHE A 52 -0.76 -7.78 0.78
CA PHE A 52 0.04 -8.41 1.82
C PHE A 52 0.36 -7.51 3.00
N ILE A 53 -0.02 -6.23 2.95
CA ILE A 53 0.26 -5.33 4.06
C ILE A 53 -0.73 -5.57 5.20
N ASN A 54 -0.22 -5.71 6.42
CA ASN A 54 -1.05 -6.01 7.58
C ASN A 54 -1.50 -4.74 8.29
N HIS A 55 -2.60 -4.86 9.03
CA HIS A 55 -3.18 -3.77 9.79
C HIS A 55 -2.44 -3.56 11.12
N LYS A 56 -2.25 -2.29 11.48
CA LYS A 56 -1.78 -1.89 12.81
C LYS A 56 -2.38 -0.53 13.12
N ASP A 57 -2.79 -0.33 14.38
CA ASP A 57 -3.41 0.93 14.79
C ASP A 57 -2.43 2.11 14.77
N ASN A 58 -1.15 1.84 14.98
CA ASN A 58 -0.10 2.85 14.86
C ASN A 58 0.83 2.45 13.71
N PRO A 59 0.38 2.65 12.46
CA PRO A 59 1.10 2.13 11.30
C PRO A 59 2.31 2.97 10.93
N ASN A 60 3.17 2.42 10.07
CA ASN A 60 4.29 3.16 9.50
C ASN A 60 4.07 3.58 8.05
N CYS A 61 2.92 3.25 7.50
CA CYS A 61 2.54 3.65 6.14
C CYS A 61 1.11 4.18 6.12
N GLU A 62 0.80 4.94 5.08
CA GLU A 62 -0.57 5.36 4.80
C GLU A 62 -0.86 5.18 3.31
N LYS A 63 -2.14 5.09 2.96
CA LYS A 63 -2.56 5.07 1.57
C LYS A 63 -3.08 6.45 1.21
N ILE A 64 -2.58 7.00 0.11
CA ILE A 64 -2.94 8.32 -0.36
C ILE A 64 -3.79 8.18 -1.61
N LYS A 65 -4.99 8.73 -1.57
CA LYS A 65 -5.91 8.70 -2.69
C LYS A 65 -5.43 9.64 -3.78
N LEU A 66 -5.44 9.16 -5.01
CA LEU A 66 -5.10 9.96 -6.17
C LEU A 66 -6.37 10.48 -6.80
N TYR A 67 -6.38 11.76 -7.13
CA TYR A 67 -7.51 12.44 -7.74
C TYR A 67 -7.18 12.74 -9.20
N PHE A 68 -8.20 12.60 -10.05
CA PHE A 68 -8.08 12.96 -11.46
C PHE A 68 -8.43 14.44 -11.61
N THR A 69 -7.66 15.15 -12.46
CA THR A 69 -7.98 16.52 -12.80
C THR A 69 -8.97 16.54 -13.96
N ASN A 70 -9.53 17.72 -14.24
CA ASN A 70 -10.43 17.86 -15.38
C ASN A 70 -9.76 17.61 -16.72
N GLU A 71 -8.45 17.70 -16.76
CA GLU A 71 -7.67 17.46 -17.97
C GLU A 71 -7.48 15.97 -18.21
N ASP A 72 -7.60 15.18 -17.16
CA ASP A 72 -7.53 13.73 -17.28
C ASP A 72 -8.88 13.24 -17.79
N LYS A 73 -8.85 12.36 -18.75
CA LYS A 73 -10.09 11.75 -19.24
C LYS A 73 -10.62 10.84 -18.14
N GLN A 74 -11.73 11.23 -17.56
CA GLN A 74 -12.35 10.41 -16.53
C GLN A 74 -12.93 9.15 -17.17
N PRO A 75 -12.74 8.00 -16.51
CA PRO A 75 -13.40 6.79 -16.99
C PRO A 75 -14.91 6.93 -16.89
N ALA A 76 -15.62 6.16 -17.69
CA ALA A 76 -17.06 6.19 -17.74
C ALA A 76 -17.72 5.63 -16.48
N TYR A 77 -16.95 5.10 -15.55
CA TYR A 77 -17.40 4.52 -14.29
C TYR A 77 -16.57 5.11 -13.15
N ASN A 78 -17.07 4.95 -11.93
CA ASN A 78 -16.36 5.43 -10.75
C ASN A 78 -15.03 4.70 -10.61
N PHE A 79 -13.98 5.49 -10.49
CA PHE A 79 -12.62 4.96 -10.44
C PHE A 79 -11.83 5.76 -9.40
N SER A 80 -11.17 5.05 -8.51
CA SER A 80 -10.28 5.64 -7.52
C SER A 80 -9.06 4.77 -7.37
N LYS A 81 -7.93 5.38 -7.06
CA LYS A 81 -6.73 4.61 -6.75
C LYS A 81 -5.96 5.25 -5.61
N TRP A 82 -5.20 4.43 -4.92
CA TRP A 82 -4.39 4.86 -3.77
C TRP A 82 -2.97 4.38 -3.94
N ASN A 83 -2.04 5.24 -3.52
CA ASN A 83 -0.63 4.88 -3.42
C ASN A 83 -0.26 4.60 -1.97
N LEU A 84 0.70 3.70 -1.77
CA LEU A 84 1.25 3.40 -0.45
C LEU A 84 2.47 4.28 -0.21
N VAL A 85 2.46 5.03 0.89
CA VAL A 85 3.53 5.97 1.23
C VAL A 85 3.94 5.78 2.68
N THR A 86 5.23 5.80 2.96
CA THR A 86 5.71 5.67 4.34
C THR A 86 5.51 6.98 5.10
N ILE A 87 5.08 6.85 6.36
CA ILE A 87 4.89 8.02 7.26
C ILE A 87 5.90 8.02 8.41
N LYS A 88 6.76 7.03 8.45
CA LYS A 88 7.88 6.92 9.41
C LYS A 88 9.08 6.34 8.67
N ASP A 89 10.28 6.58 9.20
CA ASP A 89 11.44 5.84 8.75
C ASP A 89 11.28 4.37 9.12
N ILE A 90 11.62 3.49 8.20
CA ILE A 90 11.47 2.04 8.38
C ILE A 90 12.84 1.41 8.27
N LYS A 91 13.24 0.67 9.30
CA LYS A 91 14.54 0.01 9.33
C LYS A 91 14.48 -1.31 8.57
N GLU A 92 15.63 -1.74 8.09
CA GLU A 92 15.76 -3.07 7.50
C GLU A 92 15.19 -4.12 8.44
N GLY A 93 14.33 -4.99 7.93
CA GLY A 93 13.72 -6.07 8.70
C GLY A 93 12.40 -5.70 9.36
N GLU A 94 12.04 -4.42 9.40
CA GLU A 94 10.76 -4.03 9.99
C GLU A 94 9.61 -4.33 9.03
N GLU A 95 8.47 -4.68 9.60
CA GLU A 95 7.25 -4.93 8.82
C GLU A 95 6.57 -3.60 8.48
N LEU A 96 6.13 -3.45 7.23
CA LEU A 96 5.31 -2.33 6.80
C LEU A 96 3.86 -2.60 7.21
N THR A 97 3.21 -1.59 7.77
CA THR A 97 1.86 -1.70 8.30
C THR A 97 1.01 -0.53 7.85
N LEU A 98 -0.30 -0.77 7.79
CA LEU A 98 -1.27 0.19 7.33
C LEU A 98 -2.50 0.10 8.23
N GLN A 99 -3.12 1.23 8.53
CA GLN A 99 -4.41 1.18 9.21
C GLN A 99 -5.50 0.93 8.17
N TYR A 100 -6.25 -0.16 8.33
CA TYR A 100 -7.31 -0.50 7.39
C TYR A 100 -8.49 0.45 7.60
N THR A 101 -8.81 1.21 6.57
CA THR A 101 -9.95 2.12 6.61
C THR A 101 -11.08 1.68 5.69
N PHE A 102 -10.82 0.72 4.81
CA PHE A 102 -11.85 0.15 3.95
C PHE A 102 -12.72 -0.88 4.67
N TYR A 103 -12.23 -1.41 5.78
CA TYR A 103 -12.89 -2.50 6.51
C TYR A 103 -13.26 -2.01 7.89
N LYS A 104 -14.25 -1.16 7.96
CA LYS A 104 -14.78 -0.73 9.25
C LYS A 104 -15.64 -1.86 9.80
N LEU A 105 -15.28 -2.26 10.97
CA LEU A 105 -16.07 -3.22 11.73
C LEU A 105 -17.12 -2.50 12.54
#